data_4c76c230b5058d3e6491907ccbe653d6
#
_entry.id   4c76c230b5058d3e6491907ccbe653d6
#
_cell.length_a   1.000
_cell.length_b   1.000
_cell.length_c   1.000
_cell.angle_alpha   90.00
_cell.angle_beta   90.00
_cell.angle_gamma   90.00
#
_symmetry.space_group_name_H-M   'P 1'
#
loop_
_entity.id
_entity.type
_entity.pdbx_description
1 polymer ?
#
loop_
_entity_poly.entity_id
_entity_poly.type
_entity_poly.pdbx_seq_one_letter_code
_entity_poly.pdbx_strand_id
1 'polypeptide(L)'
;MFTGLIRTIILYLLIIAGIRLMGKRQVGELEPSELVLSLIIADLAAVPMQDFGIPLLTGIVPILTLLSLTMILSVLTMKSTRFRTLLCGRPSVIIRKGKIDQGEMRRNRLTVDELLEELRAQGYAGPAGIEYAILETNGQLSILPWEREKPPTQSQLGLEAKETGLPLVLISDGKLLVQNLTVRGYDGVWLQKQLSKHGLKEPDQVFLMTVDEVGGVYLAPRSGQEEGRRRA
;
A
#
# COMPACT_ATOMS: atom_id res chain seq x y z
N MET A 1 6.53 -33.32 18.40
CA MET A 1 6.69 -31.85 18.54
C MET A 1 7.68 -31.25 17.52
N PHE A 2 8.89 -31.78 17.36
CA PHE A 2 9.88 -31.28 16.39
C PHE A 2 9.40 -31.32 14.93
N THR A 3 8.70 -32.41 14.56
CA THR A 3 8.09 -32.56 13.22
C THR A 3 7.06 -31.50 12.92
N GLY A 4 6.23 -31.12 13.90
CA GLY A 4 5.24 -30.05 13.74
C GLY A 4 5.90 -28.69 13.50
N LEU A 5 6.97 -28.38 14.25
CA LEU A 5 7.73 -27.15 14.07
C LEU A 5 8.32 -27.05 12.65
N ILE A 6 8.93 -28.11 12.14
CA ILE A 6 9.48 -28.14 10.78
C ILE A 6 8.39 -27.94 9.73
N ARG A 7 7.25 -28.66 9.86
CA ARG A 7 6.11 -28.53 8.94
C ARG A 7 5.57 -27.11 8.90
N THR A 8 5.41 -26.49 10.07
CA THR A 8 4.95 -25.10 10.18
C THR A 8 5.91 -24.13 9.48
N ILE A 9 7.21 -24.27 9.70
CA ILE A 9 8.21 -23.42 9.04
C ILE A 9 8.15 -23.57 7.52
N ILE A 10 8.09 -24.82 7.01
CA ILE A 10 8.06 -25.08 5.57
C ILE A 10 6.81 -24.45 4.94
N LEU A 11 5.62 -24.69 5.50
CA LEU A 11 4.37 -24.15 4.97
C LEU A 11 4.32 -22.63 5.08
N TYR A 12 4.78 -22.07 6.18
CA TYR A 12 4.86 -20.61 6.37
C TYR A 12 5.75 -19.94 5.33
N LEU A 13 6.97 -20.46 5.11
CA LEU A 13 7.88 -19.93 4.09
C LEU A 13 7.32 -20.10 2.68
N LEU A 14 6.67 -21.23 2.38
CA LEU A 14 6.00 -21.46 1.10
C LEU A 14 4.91 -20.43 0.84
N ILE A 15 4.04 -20.18 1.82
CA ILE A 15 2.93 -19.22 1.70
C ILE A 15 3.47 -17.80 1.52
N ILE A 16 4.44 -17.37 2.34
CA ILE A 16 5.05 -16.04 2.19
C ILE A 16 5.71 -15.87 0.82
N ALA A 17 6.47 -16.86 0.36
CA ALA A 17 7.09 -16.82 -0.96
C ALA A 17 6.02 -16.73 -2.06
N GLY A 18 4.95 -17.50 -1.97
CA GLY A 18 3.82 -17.47 -2.90
C GLY A 18 3.12 -16.13 -2.95
N ILE A 19 2.74 -15.58 -1.80
CA ILE A 19 2.11 -14.25 -1.71
C ILE A 19 3.04 -13.16 -2.27
N ARG A 20 4.34 -13.24 -2.00
CA ARG A 20 5.32 -12.28 -2.51
C ARG A 20 5.47 -12.32 -4.03
N LEU A 21 5.33 -13.51 -4.64
CA LEU A 21 5.33 -13.68 -6.11
C LEU A 21 4.08 -13.09 -6.77
N MET A 22 2.95 -13.02 -6.05
CA MET A 22 1.71 -12.42 -6.56
C MET A 22 1.77 -10.88 -6.67
N GLY A 23 2.80 -10.24 -6.08
CA GLY A 23 3.07 -8.81 -6.23
C GLY A 23 2.62 -7.94 -5.06
N LYS A 24 2.92 -6.62 -5.15
CA LYS A 24 2.71 -5.66 -4.04
C LYS A 24 1.24 -5.20 -3.88
N ARG A 25 0.38 -5.50 -4.85
CA ARG A 25 -1.01 -5.01 -4.88
C ARG A 25 -1.86 -5.59 -3.75
N GLN A 26 -1.50 -6.80 -3.27
CA GLN A 26 -2.30 -7.58 -2.31
C GLN A 26 -2.22 -7.10 -0.86
N VAL A 27 -1.32 -6.18 -0.52
CA VAL A 27 -1.07 -5.81 0.89
C VAL A 27 -1.88 -4.59 1.34
N GLY A 28 -2.39 -3.78 0.41
CA GLY A 28 -3.05 -2.51 0.73
C GLY A 28 -4.58 -2.56 0.74
N GLU A 29 -5.20 -3.25 -0.21
CA GLU A 29 -6.65 -3.36 -0.35
C GLU A 29 -6.99 -4.77 -0.83
N LEU A 30 -7.45 -5.62 0.09
CA LEU A 30 -7.86 -6.99 -0.23
C LEU A 30 -9.15 -6.97 -1.07
N GLU A 31 -9.07 -7.43 -2.32
CA GLU A 31 -10.26 -7.76 -3.09
C GLU A 31 -10.98 -8.96 -2.42
N PRO A 32 -12.33 -9.06 -2.53
CA PRO A 32 -13.07 -10.18 -1.95
C PRO A 32 -12.56 -11.57 -2.37
N SER A 33 -12.08 -11.70 -3.60
CA SER A 33 -11.46 -12.92 -4.13
C SER A 33 -10.15 -13.29 -3.43
N GLU A 34 -9.36 -12.30 -3.02
CA GLU A 34 -8.09 -12.50 -2.30
C GLU A 34 -8.33 -12.90 -0.85
N LEU A 35 -9.37 -12.35 -0.22
CA LEU A 35 -9.80 -12.78 1.11
C LEU A 35 -10.20 -14.27 1.10
N VAL A 36 -11.02 -14.69 0.14
CA VAL A 36 -11.43 -16.09 -0.02
C VAL A 36 -10.20 -16.99 -0.24
N LEU A 37 -9.28 -16.56 -1.11
CA LEU A 37 -8.03 -17.29 -1.36
C LEU A 37 -7.23 -17.48 -0.07
N SER A 38 -7.06 -16.42 0.72
CA SER A 38 -6.28 -16.48 1.97
C SER A 38 -6.91 -17.42 3.00
N LEU A 39 -8.25 -17.44 3.11
CA LEU A 39 -8.97 -18.34 3.98
C LEU A 39 -8.81 -19.80 3.55
N ILE A 40 -8.91 -20.08 2.25
CA ILE A 40 -8.72 -21.45 1.72
C ILE A 40 -7.28 -21.92 1.95
N ILE A 41 -6.29 -21.07 1.70
CA ILE A 41 -4.87 -21.40 1.95
C ILE A 41 -4.64 -21.69 3.44
N ALA A 42 -5.23 -20.88 4.34
CA ALA A 42 -5.09 -21.10 5.77
C ALA A 42 -5.67 -22.45 6.22
N ASP A 43 -6.84 -22.82 5.71
CA ASP A 43 -7.47 -24.13 6.00
C ASP A 43 -6.64 -25.31 5.44
N LEU A 44 -6.18 -25.22 4.21
CA LEU A 44 -5.32 -26.23 3.58
C LEU A 44 -3.97 -26.41 4.30
N ALA A 45 -3.42 -25.38 4.88
CA ALA A 45 -2.20 -25.44 5.66
C ALA A 45 -2.44 -26.02 7.07
N ALA A 46 -3.59 -25.76 7.68
CA ALA A 46 -3.90 -26.17 9.06
C ALA A 46 -3.91 -27.69 9.21
N VAL A 47 -4.48 -28.41 8.26
CA VAL A 47 -4.63 -29.88 8.32
C VAL A 47 -3.27 -30.61 8.46
N PRO A 48 -2.27 -30.44 7.56
CA PRO A 48 -0.99 -31.13 7.71
C PRO A 48 -0.11 -30.57 8.84
N MET A 49 -0.45 -29.40 9.40
CA MET A 49 0.23 -28.88 10.59
C MET A 49 -0.26 -29.57 11.87
N GLN A 50 -1.56 -29.88 11.96
CA GLN A 50 -2.20 -30.44 13.14
C GLN A 50 -2.09 -31.98 13.18
N ASP A 51 -2.27 -32.66 12.06
CA ASP A 51 -2.24 -34.09 11.95
C ASP A 51 -0.94 -34.57 11.31
N PHE A 52 -0.09 -35.24 12.11
CA PHE A 52 1.19 -35.78 11.66
C PHE A 52 1.05 -37.06 10.82
N GLY A 53 -0.10 -37.71 10.83
CA GLY A 53 -0.42 -38.88 9.98
C GLY A 53 -0.63 -38.49 8.53
N ILE A 54 -0.97 -37.21 8.28
CA ILE A 54 -1.20 -36.69 6.94
C ILE A 54 0.13 -36.23 6.32
N PRO A 55 0.46 -36.68 5.08
CA PRO A 55 1.67 -36.22 4.39
C PRO A 55 1.66 -34.70 4.15
N LEU A 56 2.81 -34.04 4.30
CA LEU A 56 2.93 -32.59 4.10
C LEU A 56 2.54 -32.16 2.67
N LEU A 57 2.75 -33.01 1.68
CA LEU A 57 2.40 -32.77 0.28
C LEU A 57 0.91 -32.57 0.04
N THR A 58 0.03 -33.10 0.89
CA THR A 58 -1.42 -32.90 0.78
C THR A 58 -1.83 -31.45 1.04
N GLY A 59 -1.04 -30.68 1.76
CA GLY A 59 -1.21 -29.24 1.90
C GLY A 59 -0.44 -28.44 0.84
N ILE A 60 0.82 -28.82 0.57
CA ILE A 60 1.68 -28.10 -0.38
C ILE A 60 1.08 -28.05 -1.80
N VAL A 61 0.65 -29.19 -2.33
CA VAL A 61 0.16 -29.30 -3.72
C VAL A 61 -1.08 -28.41 -3.96
N PRO A 62 -2.14 -28.47 -3.14
CA PRO A 62 -3.29 -27.57 -3.31
C PRO A 62 -2.94 -26.09 -3.15
N ILE A 63 -2.08 -25.74 -2.19
CA ILE A 63 -1.62 -24.36 -1.99
C ILE A 63 -0.92 -23.83 -3.25
N LEU A 64 0.04 -24.60 -3.81
CA LEU A 64 0.73 -24.23 -5.04
C LEU A 64 -0.23 -24.13 -6.23
N THR A 65 -1.22 -25.02 -6.30
CA THR A 65 -2.24 -24.99 -7.35
C THR A 65 -3.06 -23.70 -7.28
N LEU A 66 -3.53 -23.30 -6.07
CA LEU A 66 -4.28 -22.05 -5.88
C LEU A 66 -3.44 -20.82 -6.20
N LEU A 67 -2.19 -20.77 -5.74
CA LEU A 67 -1.27 -19.67 -6.04
C LEU A 67 -1.03 -19.56 -7.55
N SER A 68 -0.78 -20.68 -8.23
CA SER A 68 -0.59 -20.72 -9.69
C SER A 68 -1.85 -20.27 -10.44
N LEU A 69 -3.02 -20.74 -10.02
CA LEU A 69 -4.30 -20.35 -10.59
C LEU A 69 -4.54 -18.85 -10.44
N THR A 70 -4.29 -18.31 -9.26
CA THR A 70 -4.45 -16.86 -9.00
C THR A 70 -3.48 -16.03 -9.87
N MET A 71 -2.24 -16.47 -10.06
CA MET A 71 -1.29 -15.81 -10.96
C MET A 71 -1.79 -15.84 -12.43
N ILE A 72 -2.32 -16.97 -12.89
CA ILE A 72 -2.91 -17.08 -14.22
C ILE A 72 -4.11 -16.14 -14.36
N LEU A 73 -5.02 -16.12 -13.39
CA LEU A 73 -6.18 -15.23 -13.39
C LEU A 73 -5.75 -13.76 -13.39
N SER A 74 -4.73 -13.39 -12.62
CA SER A 74 -4.17 -12.04 -12.61
C SER A 74 -3.65 -11.63 -13.99
N VAL A 75 -2.92 -12.50 -14.68
CA VAL A 75 -2.45 -12.23 -16.05
C VAL A 75 -3.62 -12.10 -17.02
N LEU A 76 -4.65 -12.94 -16.90
CA LEU A 76 -5.84 -12.87 -17.74
C LEU A 76 -6.63 -11.57 -17.53
N THR A 77 -6.78 -11.11 -16.28
CA THR A 77 -7.43 -9.82 -15.98
C THR A 77 -6.66 -8.63 -16.54
N MET A 78 -5.33 -8.70 -16.58
CA MET A 78 -4.50 -7.68 -17.22
C MET A 78 -4.68 -7.64 -18.74
N LYS A 79 -4.77 -8.81 -19.39
CA LYS A 79 -4.84 -8.92 -20.85
C LYS A 79 -6.25 -8.73 -21.42
N SER A 80 -7.30 -8.99 -20.66
CA SER A 80 -8.69 -8.97 -21.15
C SER A 80 -9.60 -8.14 -20.26
N THR A 81 -10.11 -7.04 -20.81
CA THR A 81 -11.12 -6.19 -20.15
C THR A 81 -12.44 -6.93 -19.88
N ARG A 82 -12.84 -7.84 -20.78
CA ARG A 82 -14.03 -8.67 -20.59
C ARG A 82 -13.86 -9.60 -19.40
N PHE A 83 -12.71 -10.24 -19.30
CA PHE A 83 -12.38 -11.17 -18.21
C PHE A 83 -12.29 -10.42 -16.88
N ARG A 84 -11.66 -9.24 -16.87
CA ARG A 84 -11.59 -8.37 -15.71
C ARG A 84 -12.98 -7.98 -15.21
N THR A 85 -13.87 -7.58 -16.14
CA THR A 85 -15.24 -7.24 -15.77
C THR A 85 -16.02 -8.41 -15.19
N LEU A 86 -15.78 -9.63 -15.70
CA LEU A 86 -16.43 -10.83 -15.20
C LEU A 86 -15.96 -11.19 -13.77
N LEU A 87 -14.66 -11.04 -13.50
CA LEU A 87 -14.06 -11.44 -12.23
C LEU A 87 -14.16 -10.36 -11.15
N CYS A 88 -13.78 -9.13 -11.49
CA CYS A 88 -13.68 -8.01 -10.54
C CYS A 88 -14.92 -7.09 -10.57
N GLY A 89 -15.82 -7.24 -11.55
CA GLY A 89 -16.95 -6.33 -11.72
C GLY A 89 -16.59 -5.03 -12.44
N ARG A 90 -17.44 -4.03 -12.31
CA ARG A 90 -17.25 -2.66 -12.83
C ARG A 90 -17.62 -1.66 -11.77
N PRO A 91 -16.93 -0.52 -11.67
CA PRO A 91 -17.39 0.59 -10.84
C PRO A 91 -18.78 1.06 -11.27
N SER A 92 -19.62 1.45 -10.30
CA SER A 92 -20.99 1.92 -10.51
C SER A 92 -21.10 3.38 -10.08
N VAL A 93 -21.64 4.24 -10.95
CA VAL A 93 -21.82 5.66 -10.64
C VAL A 93 -23.12 5.86 -9.87
N ILE A 94 -23.02 6.03 -8.55
CA ILE A 94 -24.14 6.18 -7.62
C ILE A 94 -24.69 7.62 -7.60
N ILE A 95 -23.82 8.61 -7.68
CA ILE A 95 -24.20 10.01 -7.84
C ILE A 95 -23.62 10.51 -9.17
N ARG A 96 -24.45 11.10 -10.01
CA ARG A 96 -24.06 11.65 -11.31
C ARG A 96 -24.53 13.11 -11.42
N LYS A 97 -23.61 14.06 -11.55
CA LYS A 97 -23.92 15.50 -11.61
C LYS A 97 -24.86 15.95 -10.48
N GLY A 98 -24.56 15.55 -9.25
CA GLY A 98 -25.30 15.89 -8.05
C GLY A 98 -26.63 15.14 -7.87
N LYS A 99 -27.00 14.21 -8.76
CA LYS A 99 -28.23 13.43 -8.69
C LYS A 99 -27.94 11.98 -8.34
N ILE A 100 -28.66 11.44 -7.36
CA ILE A 100 -28.55 10.04 -6.97
C ILE A 100 -29.23 9.16 -8.02
N ASP A 101 -28.51 8.16 -8.53
CA ASP A 101 -29.02 7.14 -9.43
C ASP A 101 -29.61 5.98 -8.62
N GLN A 102 -30.94 6.03 -8.41
CA GLN A 102 -31.66 5.00 -7.66
C GLN A 102 -31.61 3.62 -8.35
N GLY A 103 -31.43 3.58 -9.68
CA GLY A 103 -31.30 2.33 -10.44
C GLY A 103 -29.98 1.64 -10.13
N GLU A 104 -28.88 2.39 -10.11
CA GLU A 104 -27.58 1.87 -9.74
C GLU A 104 -27.51 1.49 -8.25
N MET A 105 -28.15 2.26 -7.35
CA MET A 105 -28.24 1.88 -5.94
C MET A 105 -28.93 0.51 -5.76
N ARG A 106 -30.09 0.31 -6.42
CA ARG A 106 -30.81 -0.98 -6.36
C ARG A 106 -29.99 -2.13 -6.95
N ARG A 107 -29.30 -1.90 -8.08
CA ARG A 107 -28.46 -2.91 -8.73
C ARG A 107 -27.32 -3.37 -7.82
N ASN A 108 -26.72 -2.44 -7.10
CA ASN A 108 -25.64 -2.72 -6.16
C ASN A 108 -26.14 -3.05 -4.75
N ARG A 109 -27.47 -3.09 -4.52
CA ARG A 109 -28.09 -3.34 -3.20
C ARG A 109 -27.62 -2.35 -2.12
N LEU A 110 -27.31 -1.13 -2.53
CA LEU A 110 -26.88 -0.06 -1.64
C LEU A 110 -28.11 0.68 -1.12
N THR A 111 -28.25 0.80 0.18
CA THR A 111 -29.30 1.57 0.84
C THR A 111 -28.96 3.05 0.91
N VAL A 112 -29.94 3.91 1.19
CA VAL A 112 -29.70 5.35 1.38
C VAL A 112 -28.86 5.59 2.63
N ASP A 113 -29.10 4.80 3.69
CA ASP A 113 -28.35 4.95 4.95
C ASP A 113 -26.89 4.58 4.77
N GLU A 114 -26.57 3.50 4.05
CA GLU A 114 -25.20 3.12 3.70
C GLU A 114 -24.53 4.19 2.83
N LEU A 115 -25.23 4.73 1.83
CA LEU A 115 -24.67 5.85 1.04
C LEU A 115 -24.30 7.04 1.92
N LEU A 116 -25.20 7.45 2.82
CA LEU A 116 -24.96 8.57 3.72
C LEU A 116 -23.84 8.29 4.74
N GLU A 117 -23.71 7.05 5.18
CA GLU A 117 -22.62 6.60 6.04
C GLU A 117 -21.26 6.72 5.34
N GLU A 118 -21.14 6.18 4.12
CA GLU A 118 -19.94 6.26 3.31
C GLU A 118 -19.54 7.72 2.98
N LEU A 119 -20.54 8.59 2.70
CA LEU A 119 -20.29 10.01 2.50
C LEU A 119 -19.70 10.66 3.75
N ARG A 120 -20.25 10.35 4.94
CA ARG A 120 -19.72 10.87 6.21
C ARG A 120 -18.34 10.34 6.54
N ALA A 121 -18.06 9.08 6.24
CA ALA A 121 -16.74 8.47 6.44
C ALA A 121 -15.65 9.20 5.65
N GLN A 122 -16.02 9.81 4.49
CA GLN A 122 -15.11 10.61 3.66
C GLN A 122 -15.20 12.13 3.94
N GLY A 123 -15.89 12.55 5.00
CA GLY A 123 -15.96 13.95 5.43
C GLY A 123 -17.05 14.78 4.78
N TYR A 124 -18.00 14.17 4.06
CA TYR A 124 -19.13 14.87 3.45
C TYR A 124 -20.40 14.70 4.28
N ALA A 125 -21.02 15.82 4.68
CA ALA A 125 -22.26 15.79 5.47
C ALA A 125 -23.46 15.24 4.69
N GLY A 126 -23.41 15.26 3.34
CA GLY A 126 -24.46 14.76 2.47
C GLY A 126 -24.14 14.94 0.99
N PRO A 127 -25.06 14.60 0.07
CA PRO A 127 -24.80 14.56 -1.37
C PRO A 127 -24.69 15.92 -2.06
N ALA A 128 -25.07 17.03 -1.39
CA ALA A 128 -25.22 18.35 -2.04
C ALA A 128 -23.93 18.93 -2.62
N GLY A 129 -22.78 18.65 -1.99
CA GLY A 129 -21.46 19.13 -2.45
C GLY A 129 -20.77 18.21 -3.48
N ILE A 130 -21.44 17.11 -3.89
CA ILE A 130 -20.83 16.04 -4.66
C ILE A 130 -21.30 16.09 -6.11
N GLU A 131 -20.35 16.09 -7.04
CA GLU A 131 -20.66 15.99 -8.48
C GLU A 131 -20.83 14.51 -8.89
N TYR A 132 -19.86 13.66 -8.51
CA TYR A 132 -19.90 12.22 -8.73
C TYR A 132 -19.56 11.46 -7.47
N ALA A 133 -20.26 10.34 -7.24
CA ALA A 133 -19.88 9.31 -6.30
C ALA A 133 -19.88 7.97 -7.03
N ILE A 134 -18.77 7.25 -6.97
CA ILE A 134 -18.52 6.02 -7.70
C ILE A 134 -18.27 4.92 -6.69
N LEU A 135 -19.13 3.90 -6.70
CA LEU A 135 -18.90 2.68 -5.94
C LEU A 135 -17.89 1.82 -6.69
N GLU A 136 -16.73 1.68 -6.12
CA GLU A 136 -15.61 0.91 -6.68
C GLU A 136 -15.83 -0.60 -6.52
N THR A 137 -15.02 -1.39 -7.23
CA THR A 137 -15.12 -2.87 -7.20
C THR A 137 -14.73 -3.48 -5.85
N ASN A 138 -13.98 -2.75 -5.02
CA ASN A 138 -13.63 -3.15 -3.66
C ASN A 138 -14.71 -2.79 -2.62
N GLY A 139 -15.80 -2.14 -3.05
CA GLY A 139 -16.91 -1.72 -2.20
C GLY A 139 -16.74 -0.33 -1.59
N GLN A 140 -15.64 0.35 -1.81
CA GLN A 140 -15.43 1.73 -1.35
C GLN A 140 -16.12 2.75 -2.26
N LEU A 141 -16.50 3.89 -1.70
CA LEU A 141 -17.11 4.97 -2.45
C LEU A 141 -16.05 6.05 -2.78
N SER A 142 -15.73 6.24 -4.06
CA SER A 142 -14.88 7.35 -4.53
C SER A 142 -15.73 8.59 -4.76
N ILE A 143 -15.35 9.74 -4.14
CA ILE A 143 -16.12 10.97 -4.19
C ILE A 143 -15.37 12.04 -4.98
N LEU A 144 -16.07 12.65 -5.93
CA LEU A 144 -15.61 13.80 -6.71
C LEU A 144 -16.53 14.99 -6.39
N PRO A 145 -16.10 15.93 -5.55
CA PRO A 145 -16.89 17.14 -5.27
C PRO A 145 -16.92 18.08 -6.48
N TRP A 146 -17.90 18.99 -6.48
CA TRP A 146 -17.92 20.09 -7.44
C TRP A 146 -16.65 20.93 -7.36
N GLU A 147 -16.17 21.48 -8.48
CA GLU A 147 -14.95 22.31 -8.50
C GLU A 147 -14.98 23.45 -7.49
N ARG A 148 -16.15 24.07 -7.29
CA ARG A 148 -16.36 25.17 -6.31
C ARG A 148 -16.22 24.70 -4.84
N GLU A 149 -16.35 23.40 -4.58
CA GLU A 149 -16.24 22.81 -3.23
C GLU A 149 -14.82 22.29 -2.96
N LYS A 150 -13.95 22.30 -3.97
CA LYS A 150 -12.56 21.90 -3.81
C LYS A 150 -11.74 23.01 -3.15
N PRO A 151 -10.77 22.67 -2.30
CA PRO A 151 -9.79 23.64 -1.81
C PRO A 151 -9.06 24.30 -3.00
N PRO A 152 -8.78 25.61 -2.94
CA PRO A 152 -8.02 26.28 -3.98
C PRO A 152 -6.60 25.69 -4.05
N THR A 153 -6.10 25.49 -5.26
CA THR A 153 -4.71 25.09 -5.47
C THR A 153 -3.78 26.28 -5.31
N GLN A 154 -2.49 26.02 -5.03
CA GLN A 154 -1.49 27.08 -4.95
C GLN A 154 -1.41 27.89 -6.26
N SER A 155 -1.54 27.22 -7.41
CA SER A 155 -1.58 27.87 -8.71
C SER A 155 -2.77 28.82 -8.87
N GLN A 156 -3.97 28.42 -8.40
CA GLN A 156 -5.16 29.30 -8.41
C GLN A 156 -5.02 30.52 -7.49
N LEU A 157 -4.23 30.38 -6.42
CA LEU A 157 -3.91 31.46 -5.50
C LEU A 157 -2.75 32.34 -5.99
N GLY A 158 -2.14 32.04 -7.14
CA GLY A 158 -0.97 32.76 -7.66
C GLY A 158 0.29 32.55 -6.82
N LEU A 159 0.35 31.48 -6.01
CA LEU A 159 1.50 31.14 -5.20
C LEU A 159 2.46 30.25 -6.01
N GLU A 160 3.73 30.63 -6.05
CA GLU A 160 4.79 29.77 -6.60
C GLU A 160 5.12 28.67 -5.61
N ALA A 161 4.75 27.43 -5.95
CA ALA A 161 5.17 26.25 -5.20
C ALA A 161 6.59 25.85 -5.62
N LYS A 162 7.50 25.70 -4.66
CA LYS A 162 8.76 24.98 -4.91
C LYS A 162 8.44 23.49 -4.95
N GLU A 163 8.56 22.90 -6.13
CA GLU A 163 8.50 21.45 -6.26
C GLU A 163 9.76 20.85 -5.65
N THR A 164 9.63 20.21 -4.50
CA THR A 164 10.75 19.55 -3.81
C THR A 164 11.06 18.17 -4.36
N GLY A 165 10.16 17.61 -5.18
CA GLY A 165 10.29 16.27 -5.72
C GLY A 165 10.24 15.17 -4.64
N LEU A 166 10.54 13.94 -5.02
CA LEU A 166 10.54 12.80 -4.11
C LEU A 166 11.85 12.75 -3.29
N PRO A 167 11.78 12.80 -1.95
CA PRO A 167 12.98 12.63 -1.11
C PRO A 167 13.57 11.22 -1.27
N LEU A 168 14.88 11.15 -1.50
CA LEU A 168 15.60 9.89 -1.60
C LEU A 168 16.37 9.61 -0.28
N VAL A 169 16.21 8.41 0.25
CA VAL A 169 16.89 7.99 1.48
C VAL A 169 18.35 7.75 1.19
N LEU A 170 19.24 8.47 1.87
CA LEU A 170 20.71 8.30 1.76
C LEU A 170 21.27 7.43 2.89
N ILE A 171 20.74 7.59 4.11
CA ILE A 171 21.11 6.78 5.27
C ILE A 171 19.86 6.27 5.92
N SER A 172 19.83 4.97 6.20
CA SER A 172 18.75 4.30 6.92
C SER A 172 19.37 3.43 8.01
N ASP A 173 19.00 3.72 9.26
CA ASP A 173 19.45 2.99 10.45
C ASP A 173 21.00 2.83 10.50
N GLY A 174 21.72 3.93 10.26
CA GLY A 174 23.18 3.96 10.25
C GLY A 174 23.86 3.40 9.01
N LYS A 175 23.09 2.86 8.05
CA LYS A 175 23.63 2.27 6.82
C LYS A 175 23.51 3.24 5.65
N LEU A 176 24.65 3.54 5.04
CA LEU A 176 24.71 4.36 3.83
C LEU A 176 24.23 3.58 2.61
N LEU A 177 23.26 4.14 1.90
CA LEU A 177 22.76 3.63 0.63
C LEU A 177 23.52 4.30 -0.53
N VAL A 178 24.71 3.78 -0.83
CA VAL A 178 25.64 4.35 -1.82
C VAL A 178 24.98 4.55 -3.19
N GLN A 179 24.12 3.62 -3.62
CA GLN A 179 23.41 3.73 -4.89
C GLN A 179 22.56 5.01 -4.95
N ASN A 180 21.86 5.34 -3.87
CA ASN A 180 20.99 6.51 -3.79
C ASN A 180 21.80 7.82 -3.77
N LEU A 181 22.97 7.81 -3.14
CA LEU A 181 23.91 8.94 -3.17
C LEU A 181 24.34 9.24 -4.60
N THR A 182 24.74 8.20 -5.34
CA THR A 182 25.16 8.31 -6.74
C THR A 182 24.01 8.76 -7.66
N VAL A 183 22.78 8.25 -7.46
CA VAL A 183 21.59 8.65 -8.25
C VAL A 183 21.32 10.15 -8.14
N ARG A 184 21.60 10.76 -6.97
CA ARG A 184 21.45 12.22 -6.78
C ARG A 184 22.67 13.03 -7.21
N GLY A 185 23.73 12.36 -7.71
CA GLY A 185 24.97 13.02 -8.14
C GLY A 185 25.83 13.54 -6.99
N TYR A 186 25.63 13.03 -5.78
CA TYR A 186 26.45 13.39 -4.62
C TYR A 186 27.55 12.35 -4.38
N ASP A 187 28.62 12.81 -3.75
CA ASP A 187 29.78 11.99 -3.38
C ASP A 187 29.97 11.90 -1.85
N GLY A 188 30.98 11.16 -1.43
CA GLY A 188 31.34 11.03 -0.01
C GLY A 188 31.77 12.35 0.64
N VAL A 189 32.34 13.27 -0.14
CA VAL A 189 32.77 14.59 0.36
C VAL A 189 31.56 15.44 0.70
N TRP A 190 30.57 15.44 -0.18
CA TRP A 190 29.28 16.12 0.08
C TRP A 190 28.59 15.54 1.31
N LEU A 191 28.54 14.19 1.42
CA LEU A 191 27.93 13.52 2.57
C LEU A 191 28.63 13.93 3.87
N GLN A 192 29.94 13.89 3.90
CA GLN A 192 30.72 14.27 5.08
C GLN A 192 30.49 15.72 5.50
N LYS A 193 30.32 16.62 4.51
CA LYS A 193 29.99 18.03 4.75
C LYS A 193 28.61 18.16 5.39
N GLN A 194 27.61 17.38 4.94
CA GLN A 194 26.28 17.40 5.55
C GLN A 194 26.28 16.85 6.97
N LEU A 195 26.96 15.72 7.22
CA LEU A 195 27.11 15.17 8.55
C LEU A 195 27.76 16.18 9.52
N SER A 196 28.84 16.81 9.09
CA SER A 196 29.59 17.80 9.89
C SER A 196 28.73 19.02 10.23
N LYS A 197 27.83 19.51 9.34
CA LYS A 197 26.90 20.60 9.63
C LYS A 197 25.96 20.26 10.79
N HIS A 198 25.66 18.98 10.98
CA HIS A 198 24.80 18.50 12.06
C HIS A 198 25.61 17.99 13.27
N GLY A 199 26.96 18.20 13.27
CA GLY A 199 27.85 17.79 14.37
C GLY A 199 28.03 16.27 14.46
N LEU A 200 27.83 15.56 13.35
CA LEU A 200 28.01 14.13 13.23
C LEU A 200 29.27 13.83 12.39
N LYS A 201 29.95 12.70 12.66
CA LYS A 201 31.17 12.33 11.99
C LYS A 201 30.98 11.17 11.02
N GLU A 202 30.12 10.22 11.35
CA GLU A 202 29.97 8.98 10.63
C GLU A 202 28.48 8.67 10.34
N PRO A 203 28.18 7.94 9.26
CA PRO A 203 26.80 7.55 8.90
C PRO A 203 26.09 6.69 9.95
N ASP A 204 26.83 5.92 10.76
CA ASP A 204 26.30 5.06 11.81
C ASP A 204 25.60 5.83 12.94
N GLN A 205 25.92 7.12 13.08
CA GLN A 205 25.34 8.05 14.03
C GLN A 205 23.97 8.60 13.56
N VAL A 206 23.58 8.32 12.31
CA VAL A 206 22.36 8.81 11.69
C VAL A 206 21.32 7.72 11.66
N PHE A 207 20.11 8.01 12.17
CA PHE A 207 18.97 7.12 12.05
C PHE A 207 18.33 7.20 10.65
N LEU A 208 18.10 8.42 10.18
CA LEU A 208 17.54 8.67 8.85
C LEU A 208 18.15 9.93 8.24
N MET A 209 18.59 9.84 6.99
CA MET A 209 18.95 11.00 6.18
C MET A 209 18.29 10.88 4.81
N THR A 210 17.57 11.91 4.41
CA THR A 210 16.97 12.02 3.07
C THR A 210 17.41 13.30 2.39
N VAL A 211 17.38 13.30 1.06
CA VAL A 211 17.61 14.48 0.23
C VAL A 211 16.54 14.56 -0.85
N ASP A 212 15.92 15.72 -1.02
CA ASP A 212 14.98 15.99 -2.09
C ASP A 212 15.69 16.37 -3.42
N GLU A 213 14.89 16.66 -4.47
CA GLU A 213 15.42 16.99 -5.80
C GLU A 213 16.06 18.37 -5.88
N VAL A 214 15.70 19.26 -4.98
CA VAL A 214 16.26 20.62 -4.90
C VAL A 214 17.44 20.74 -3.91
N GLY A 215 17.87 19.59 -3.33
CA GLY A 215 18.99 19.51 -2.41
C GLY A 215 18.65 19.81 -0.94
N GLY A 216 17.35 19.85 -0.61
CA GLY A 216 16.89 19.93 0.78
C GLY A 216 17.19 18.64 1.53
N VAL A 217 17.92 18.76 2.65
CA VAL A 217 18.35 17.61 3.47
C VAL A 217 17.53 17.55 4.75
N TYR A 218 16.95 16.39 5.02
CA TYR A 218 16.41 16.03 6.32
C TYR A 218 17.34 15.02 6.99
N LEU A 219 17.71 15.26 8.25
CA LEU A 219 18.58 14.38 9.01
C LEU A 219 18.05 14.21 10.43
N ALA A 220 17.85 12.94 10.83
CA ALA A 220 17.54 12.53 12.19
C ALA A 220 18.71 11.72 12.76
N PRO A 221 19.34 12.15 13.87
CA PRO A 221 20.40 11.38 14.52
C PRO A 221 19.83 10.15 15.24
N ARG A 222 20.67 9.18 15.55
CA ARG A 222 20.29 8.05 16.42
C ARG A 222 20.12 8.51 17.87
N SER A 223 19.11 7.94 18.53
CA SER A 223 18.86 8.16 19.97
C SER A 223 20.10 7.78 20.80
N GLY A 224 20.54 8.67 21.67
CA GLY A 224 21.78 8.55 22.47
C GLY A 224 22.81 9.62 22.16
N GLN A 225 22.70 10.33 21.04
CA GLN A 225 23.59 11.45 20.70
C GLN A 225 22.97 12.84 20.96
N GLU A 226 21.64 12.91 21.17
CA GLU A 226 20.97 14.16 21.56
C GLU A 226 21.25 14.57 23.02
N GLU A 227 21.52 13.62 23.92
CA GLU A 227 21.80 13.93 25.32
C GLU A 227 23.14 14.66 25.53
N GLY A 228 24.11 14.47 24.64
CA GLY A 228 25.38 15.19 24.67
C GLY A 228 25.26 16.67 24.29
N ARG A 229 24.24 17.07 23.54
CA ARG A 229 24.02 18.46 23.09
C ARG A 229 23.28 19.34 24.09
N ARG A 230 22.52 18.74 25.02
CA ARG A 230 21.81 19.50 26.08
C ARG A 230 22.67 19.76 27.32
N ARG A 231 23.90 19.23 27.37
CA ARG A 231 24.83 19.37 28.50
C ARG A 231 26.11 20.13 28.16
N ALA A 232 26.26 20.64 26.94
CA ALA A 232 27.33 21.56 26.50
C ALA A 232 26.71 22.93 26.13
#